data_09762b6f78c67f901500492141ac4541
#
_entry.id   09762b6f78c67f901500492141ac4541
#
_cell.length_a   1.000
_cell.length_b   1.000
_cell.length_c   1.000
_cell.angle_alpha   90.00
_cell.angle_beta   90.00
_cell.angle_gamma   90.00
#
_symmetry.space_group_name_H-M   'P 1'
#
loop_
_entity.id
_entity.type
_entity.pdbx_description
1 polymer ?
#
loop_
_entity_poly.entity_id
_entity_poly.type
_entity_poly.pdbx_seq_one_letter_code
_entity_poly.pdbx_strand_id
1 'polypeptide(L)'
;MAKAEYGDIIYTKHNLYRHYGIYINENCVVHYDGKLDDMFLRKMCIRETTMDRFLGGKTCYYIDNREAKFNNEEVVERARECIGEEKFNLVSHNCEHFAMWCKAGEPRSKQVYLTLLLAITINSCLNNKGVVQNKMDI
;
A
#
# COMPACT_ATOMS: atom_id res chain seq x y z
N MET A 1 -3.86 -4.20 -23.36
CA MET A 1 -3.68 -4.20 -21.88
C MET A 1 -4.57 -5.25 -21.24
N ALA A 2 -4.01 -6.03 -20.34
CA ALA A 2 -4.81 -6.98 -19.56
C ALA A 2 -5.82 -6.21 -18.69
N LYS A 3 -7.07 -6.67 -18.69
CA LYS A 3 -8.13 -6.11 -17.86
C LYS A 3 -8.17 -6.89 -16.55
N ALA A 4 -8.32 -6.18 -15.43
CA ALA A 4 -8.47 -6.81 -14.14
C ALA A 4 -9.77 -7.61 -14.04
N GLU A 5 -9.74 -8.64 -13.21
CA GLU A 5 -10.88 -9.48 -12.88
C GLU A 5 -11.33 -9.24 -11.44
N TYR A 6 -12.57 -9.57 -11.15
CA TYR A 6 -13.15 -9.49 -9.80
C TYR A 6 -12.24 -10.15 -8.77
N GLY A 7 -11.84 -9.38 -7.76
CA GLY A 7 -10.94 -9.84 -6.70
C GLY A 7 -9.45 -9.65 -6.96
N ASP A 8 -9.06 -9.13 -8.12
CA ASP A 8 -7.67 -8.81 -8.38
C ASP A 8 -7.17 -7.66 -7.51
N ILE A 9 -5.88 -7.71 -7.15
CA ILE A 9 -5.18 -6.55 -6.61
C ILE A 9 -4.78 -5.67 -7.79
N ILE A 10 -5.17 -4.40 -7.71
CA ILE A 10 -4.75 -3.37 -8.66
C ILE A 10 -3.99 -2.26 -7.93
N TYR A 11 -3.17 -1.51 -8.64
CA TYR A 11 -2.46 -0.37 -8.07
C TYR A 11 -2.24 0.75 -9.08
N THR A 12 -2.09 1.96 -8.56
CA THR A 12 -1.64 3.13 -9.28
C THR A 12 -0.23 3.50 -8.84
N LYS A 13 0.56 4.07 -9.75
CA LYS A 13 1.94 4.52 -9.46
C LYS A 13 1.97 5.99 -9.12
N HIS A 14 2.54 6.31 -7.99
CA HIS A 14 2.88 7.66 -7.55
C HIS A 14 4.40 7.79 -7.42
N ASN A 15 4.93 9.00 -7.27
CA ASN A 15 6.38 9.22 -7.26
C ASN A 15 7.12 8.44 -6.16
N LEU A 16 6.53 8.32 -4.98
CA LEU A 16 7.16 7.71 -3.80
C LEU A 16 6.48 6.42 -3.33
N TYR A 17 5.31 6.07 -3.88
CA TYR A 17 4.54 4.91 -3.42
C TYR A 17 3.61 4.39 -4.51
N ARG A 18 3.04 3.22 -4.27
CA ARG A 18 1.94 2.65 -5.04
C ARG A 18 0.68 2.67 -4.17
N HIS A 19 -0.44 3.02 -4.77
CA HIS A 19 -1.74 2.96 -4.12
C HIS A 19 -2.47 1.70 -4.56
N TYR A 20 -2.75 0.81 -3.64
CA TYR A 20 -3.35 -0.50 -3.89
C TYR A 20 -4.84 -0.52 -3.58
N GLY A 21 -5.58 -1.35 -4.30
CA GLY A 21 -6.99 -1.62 -4.06
C GLY A 21 -7.41 -2.99 -4.55
N ILE A 22 -8.60 -3.41 -4.18
CA ILE A 22 -9.23 -4.65 -4.65
C ILE A 22 -10.26 -4.30 -5.71
N TYR A 23 -10.06 -4.83 -6.91
CA TYR A 23 -10.92 -4.59 -8.06
C TYR A 23 -12.25 -5.33 -7.92
N ILE A 24 -13.34 -4.61 -8.04
CA ILE A 24 -14.70 -5.17 -8.07
C ILE A 24 -15.19 -5.25 -9.52
N ASN A 25 -15.22 -4.12 -10.22
CA ASN A 25 -15.57 -3.99 -11.63
C ASN A 25 -14.98 -2.69 -12.19
N GLU A 26 -15.29 -2.37 -13.44
CA GLU A 26 -14.80 -1.17 -14.11
C GLU A 26 -15.11 0.14 -13.40
N ASN A 27 -16.14 0.14 -12.57
CA ASN A 27 -16.64 1.33 -11.89
C ASN A 27 -16.36 1.34 -10.38
N CYS A 28 -15.82 0.26 -9.83
CA CYS A 28 -15.83 0.07 -8.38
C CYS A 28 -14.56 -0.61 -7.85
N VAL A 29 -13.98 -0.04 -6.79
CA VAL A 29 -12.76 -0.53 -6.13
C VAL A 29 -12.91 -0.38 -4.62
N VAL A 30 -12.42 -1.38 -3.86
CA VAL A 30 -12.30 -1.27 -2.39
C VAL A 30 -10.86 -0.90 -2.05
N HIS A 31 -10.66 0.22 -1.37
CA HIS A 31 -9.32 0.73 -1.04
C HIS A 31 -9.34 1.67 0.17
N TYR A 32 -8.15 1.99 0.68
CA TYR A 32 -8.00 3.11 1.61
C TYR A 32 -8.22 4.43 0.85
N ASP A 33 -9.34 5.07 1.14
CA ASP A 33 -9.77 6.32 0.51
C ASP A 33 -9.41 7.51 1.40
N GLY A 34 -8.88 8.56 0.78
CA GLY A 34 -8.48 9.79 1.42
C GLY A 34 -7.49 10.57 0.56
N LYS A 35 -7.23 11.80 0.96
CA LYS A 35 -6.24 12.67 0.30
C LYS A 35 -4.84 12.43 0.90
N LEU A 36 -3.80 12.95 0.24
CA LEU A 36 -2.44 12.85 0.74
C LEU A 36 -2.30 13.41 2.17
N ASP A 37 -2.96 14.53 2.46
CA ASP A 37 -2.97 15.12 3.80
C ASP A 37 -3.61 14.18 4.84
N ASP A 38 -4.66 13.44 4.47
CA ASP A 38 -5.33 12.47 5.32
C ASP A 38 -4.41 11.29 5.65
N MET A 39 -3.50 10.93 4.74
CA MET A 39 -2.49 9.89 4.97
C MET A 39 -1.58 10.23 6.15
N PHE A 40 -1.08 11.47 6.22
CA PHE A 40 -0.25 11.93 7.33
C PHE A 40 -1.05 12.11 8.63
N LEU A 41 -2.31 12.51 8.52
CA LEU A 41 -3.22 12.72 9.66
C LEU A 41 -3.90 11.42 10.12
N ARG A 42 -3.61 10.27 9.49
CA ARG A 42 -4.22 8.96 9.78
C ARG A 42 -5.75 8.96 9.63
N LYS A 43 -6.27 9.74 8.69
CA LYS A 43 -7.72 9.86 8.39
C LYS A 43 -8.17 9.06 7.18
N MET A 44 -7.33 8.17 6.69
CA MET A 44 -7.70 7.27 5.60
C MET A 44 -8.69 6.22 6.08
N CYS A 45 -9.70 5.93 5.27
CA CYS A 45 -10.74 4.96 5.58
C CYS A 45 -10.90 3.97 4.42
N ILE A 46 -11.04 2.68 4.72
CA ILE A 46 -11.36 1.67 3.72
C ILE A 46 -12.78 1.87 3.24
N ARG A 47 -12.96 2.08 1.94
CA ARG A 47 -14.25 2.31 1.29
C ARG A 47 -14.32 1.61 -0.07
N GLU A 48 -15.53 1.28 -0.47
CA GLU A 48 -15.85 0.93 -1.84
C GLU A 48 -16.23 2.21 -2.58
N THR A 49 -15.39 2.63 -3.53
CA THR A 49 -15.57 3.89 -4.26
C THR A 49 -15.57 3.67 -5.77
N THR A 50 -15.77 4.75 -6.53
CA THR A 50 -15.65 4.70 -7.99
C THR A 50 -14.21 4.45 -8.41
N MET A 51 -14.02 3.88 -9.60
CA MET A 51 -12.71 3.73 -10.22
C MET A 51 -12.01 5.09 -10.40
N ASP A 52 -12.74 6.12 -10.79
CA ASP A 52 -12.19 7.47 -10.95
C ASP A 52 -11.59 8.01 -9.65
N ARG A 53 -12.25 7.77 -8.53
CA ARG A 53 -11.73 8.17 -7.22
C ARG A 53 -10.49 7.38 -6.84
N PHE A 54 -10.46 6.08 -7.10
CA PHE A 54 -9.27 5.24 -6.89
C PHE A 54 -8.08 5.72 -7.75
N LEU A 55 -8.31 6.01 -9.02
CA LEU A 55 -7.28 6.47 -9.94
C LEU A 55 -6.69 7.83 -9.55
N GLY A 56 -7.48 8.70 -8.92
CA GLY A 56 -7.01 9.99 -8.42
C GLY A 56 -6.32 10.87 -9.48
N GLY A 57 -6.88 10.88 -10.70
CA GLY A 57 -6.31 11.62 -11.83
C GLY A 57 -5.33 10.83 -12.69
N LYS A 58 -4.98 9.60 -12.31
CA LYS A 58 -4.18 8.69 -13.15
C LYS A 58 -5.03 8.12 -14.28
N THR A 59 -4.39 7.82 -15.42
CA THR A 59 -5.08 7.34 -16.62
C THR A 59 -5.31 5.82 -16.62
N CYS A 60 -4.55 5.08 -15.85
CA CYS A 60 -4.63 3.63 -15.80
C CYS A 60 -4.18 3.05 -14.44
N TYR A 61 -4.59 1.83 -14.20
CA TYR A 61 -4.09 0.99 -13.11
C TYR A 61 -3.23 -0.15 -13.66
N TYR A 62 -2.51 -0.80 -12.78
CA TYR A 62 -1.74 -2.03 -13.06
C TYR A 62 -2.29 -3.17 -12.21
N ILE A 63 -2.15 -4.40 -12.69
CA ILE A 63 -2.55 -5.61 -11.96
C ILE A 63 -1.34 -6.17 -11.22
N ASP A 64 -1.51 -6.47 -9.94
CA ASP A 64 -0.51 -7.16 -9.14
C ASP A 64 -0.79 -8.67 -9.16
N ASN A 65 0.14 -9.46 -9.70
CA ASN A 65 -0.01 -10.90 -9.89
C ASN A 65 0.55 -11.73 -8.70
N ARG A 66 0.41 -11.24 -7.49
CA ARG A 66 0.85 -12.00 -6.31
C ARG A 66 0.04 -13.27 -6.11
N GLU A 67 0.72 -14.28 -5.55
CA GLU A 67 0.10 -15.55 -5.22
C GLU A 67 -1.07 -15.37 -4.24
N ALA A 68 -2.21 -15.98 -4.57
CA ALA A 68 -3.41 -15.90 -3.78
C ALA A 68 -3.59 -17.14 -2.90
N LYS A 69 -3.92 -16.94 -1.62
CA LYS A 69 -4.38 -17.98 -0.71
C LYS A 69 -5.89 -18.19 -0.80
N PHE A 70 -6.63 -17.12 -1.16
CA PHE A 70 -8.09 -17.10 -1.23
C PHE A 70 -8.53 -16.99 -2.69
N ASN A 71 -9.71 -17.52 -3.01
CA ASN A 71 -10.32 -17.34 -4.32
C ASN A 71 -10.84 -15.89 -4.47
N ASN A 72 -11.21 -15.51 -5.68
CA ASN A 72 -11.60 -14.12 -5.97
C ASN A 72 -12.81 -13.65 -5.16
N GLU A 73 -13.79 -14.51 -4.93
CA GLU A 73 -14.98 -14.18 -4.11
C GLU A 73 -14.61 -13.95 -2.66
N GLU A 74 -13.77 -14.80 -2.09
CA GLU A 74 -13.26 -14.67 -0.72
C GLU A 74 -12.43 -13.39 -0.54
N VAL A 75 -11.60 -13.03 -1.54
CA VAL A 75 -10.81 -11.79 -1.53
C VAL A 75 -11.71 -10.57 -1.41
N VAL A 76 -12.77 -10.51 -2.22
CA VAL A 76 -13.72 -9.40 -2.19
C VAL A 76 -14.51 -9.36 -0.88
N GLU A 77 -14.96 -10.51 -0.39
CA GLU A 77 -15.64 -10.61 0.91
C GLU A 77 -14.75 -10.08 2.03
N ARG A 78 -13.49 -10.50 2.07
CA ARG A 78 -12.51 -10.03 3.04
C ARG A 78 -12.28 -8.52 2.94
N ALA A 79 -12.19 -7.99 1.72
CA ALA A 79 -12.06 -6.55 1.49
C ALA A 79 -13.28 -5.77 2.01
N ARG A 80 -14.48 -6.26 1.71
CA ARG A 80 -15.73 -5.63 2.15
C ARG A 80 -15.95 -5.68 3.66
N GLU A 81 -15.46 -6.71 4.33
CA GLU A 81 -15.48 -6.80 5.80
C GLU A 81 -14.64 -5.70 6.46
N CYS A 82 -13.62 -5.19 5.77
CA CYS A 82 -12.77 -4.12 6.27
C CYS A 82 -13.33 -2.71 6.02
N ILE A 83 -14.43 -2.56 5.27
CA ILE A 83 -15.00 -1.24 4.98
C ILE A 83 -15.35 -0.52 6.29
N GLY A 84 -14.90 0.73 6.39
CA GLY A 84 -15.05 1.56 7.59
C GLY A 84 -13.83 1.54 8.50
N GLU A 85 -12.82 0.69 8.23
CA GLU A 85 -11.59 0.67 9.02
C GLU A 85 -10.79 1.95 8.80
N GLU A 86 -10.42 2.61 9.91
CA GLU A 86 -9.67 3.87 9.94
C GLU A 86 -8.26 3.72 10.53
N LYS A 87 -7.77 2.50 10.63
CA LYS A 87 -6.46 2.17 11.25
C LYS A 87 -5.26 2.40 10.33
N PHE A 88 -5.37 3.31 9.37
CA PHE A 88 -4.26 3.56 8.44
C PHE A 88 -2.99 3.98 9.18
N ASN A 89 -1.89 3.31 8.86
CA ASN A 89 -0.56 3.63 9.34
C ASN A 89 0.44 3.30 8.23
N LEU A 90 1.32 4.24 7.88
CA LEU A 90 2.30 4.06 6.81
C LEU A 90 3.19 2.82 7.00
N VAL A 91 3.47 2.44 8.25
CA VAL A 91 4.36 1.32 8.57
C VAL A 91 3.61 -0.01 8.70
N SER A 92 2.47 -0.04 9.41
CA SER A 92 1.80 -1.27 9.82
C SER A 92 0.47 -1.57 9.15
N HIS A 93 -0.24 -0.55 8.65
CA HIS A 93 -1.59 -0.68 8.10
C HIS A 93 -1.77 0.22 6.87
N ASN A 94 -0.90 0.08 5.87
CA ASN A 94 -1.03 0.83 4.61
C ASN A 94 -1.89 0.06 3.59
N CYS A 95 -2.07 0.66 2.42
CA CYS A 95 -2.89 0.08 1.35
C CYS A 95 -2.34 -1.26 0.82
N GLU A 96 -1.02 -1.46 0.81
CA GLU A 96 -0.42 -2.73 0.42
C GLU A 96 -0.68 -3.82 1.46
N HIS A 97 -0.56 -3.51 2.74
CA HIS A 97 -0.90 -4.43 3.83
C HIS A 97 -2.34 -4.92 3.72
N PHE A 98 -3.27 -3.99 3.46
CA PHE A 98 -4.68 -4.30 3.27
C PHE A 98 -4.89 -5.26 2.09
N ALA A 99 -4.33 -4.95 0.92
CA ALA A 99 -4.48 -5.78 -0.27
C ALA A 99 -3.88 -7.18 -0.08
N MET A 100 -2.72 -7.29 0.56
CA MET A 100 -2.07 -8.56 0.85
C MET A 100 -2.85 -9.39 1.87
N TRP A 101 -3.41 -8.76 2.88
CA TRP A 101 -4.28 -9.46 3.83
C TRP A 101 -5.50 -10.05 3.14
N CYS A 102 -6.13 -9.31 2.24
CA CYS A 102 -7.28 -9.79 1.49
C CYS A 102 -6.96 -11.00 0.61
N LYS A 103 -5.83 -10.98 -0.10
CA LYS A 103 -5.48 -12.00 -1.10
C LYS A 103 -4.68 -13.16 -0.54
N ALA A 104 -3.73 -12.90 0.33
CA ALA A 104 -2.79 -13.90 0.85
C ALA A 104 -2.96 -14.21 2.35
N GLY A 105 -3.82 -13.49 3.05
CA GLY A 105 -4.06 -13.68 4.48
C GLY A 105 -2.98 -13.12 5.39
N GLU A 106 -1.93 -12.55 4.84
CA GLU A 106 -0.81 -11.98 5.59
C GLU A 106 -0.60 -10.51 5.21
N PRO A 107 -0.61 -9.59 6.18
CA PRO A 107 -0.33 -8.20 5.90
C PRO A 107 1.18 -8.00 5.67
N ARG A 108 1.60 -7.85 4.42
CA ARG A 108 2.97 -7.57 4.04
C ARG A 108 3.05 -6.31 3.19
N SER A 109 4.15 -5.56 3.31
CA SER A 109 4.42 -4.43 2.46
C SER A 109 5.89 -4.39 2.05
N LYS A 110 6.14 -4.56 0.78
CA LYS A 110 7.49 -4.38 0.20
C LYS A 110 7.94 -2.92 0.29
N GLN A 111 7.01 -1.98 0.18
CA GLN A 111 7.30 -0.56 0.27
C GLN A 111 7.86 -0.20 1.65
N VAL A 112 7.24 -0.69 2.71
CA VAL A 112 7.72 -0.47 4.08
C VAL A 112 9.08 -1.13 4.29
N TYR A 113 9.25 -2.36 3.84
CA TYR A 113 10.53 -3.08 3.97
C TYR A 113 11.68 -2.31 3.31
N LEU A 114 11.51 -1.85 2.08
CA LEU A 114 12.51 -1.07 1.36
C LEU A 114 12.81 0.25 2.05
N THR A 115 11.79 0.94 2.55
CA THR A 115 11.94 2.19 3.30
C THR A 115 12.74 1.99 4.58
N LEU A 116 12.45 0.93 5.33
CA LEU A 116 13.18 0.59 6.56
C LEU A 116 14.62 0.22 6.27
N LEU A 117 14.91 -0.55 5.22
CA LEU A 117 16.27 -0.87 4.80
C LEU A 117 17.07 0.38 4.47
N LEU A 118 16.48 1.31 3.72
CA LEU A 118 17.11 2.59 3.38
C LEU A 118 17.43 3.41 4.63
N ALA A 119 16.50 3.51 5.56
CA ALA A 119 16.68 4.23 6.82
C ALA A 119 17.83 3.62 7.66
N ILE A 120 17.91 2.30 7.76
CA ILE A 120 18.99 1.59 8.45
C ILE A 120 20.34 1.89 7.78
N THR A 121 20.41 1.84 6.46
CA THR A 121 21.63 2.12 5.68
C THR A 121 22.12 3.54 5.91
N ILE A 122 21.24 4.53 5.84
CA ILE A 122 21.57 5.94 6.09
C ILE A 122 22.10 6.12 7.52
N ASN A 123 21.41 5.56 8.50
CA ASN A 123 21.82 5.66 9.91
C ASN A 123 23.21 5.04 10.16
N SER A 124 23.49 3.89 9.56
CA SER A 124 24.80 3.24 9.63
C SER A 124 25.91 4.11 9.03
N CYS A 125 25.65 4.74 7.88
CA CYS A 125 26.60 5.66 7.23
C CYS A 125 26.88 6.90 8.11
N LEU A 126 25.86 7.47 8.75
CA LEU A 126 26.01 8.63 9.63
C LEU A 126 26.81 8.27 10.89
N ASN A 127 26.54 7.12 11.49
CA ASN A 127 27.26 6.65 12.68
C ASN A 127 28.75 6.38 12.38
N ASN A 128 29.06 5.81 11.22
CA ASN A 128 30.44 5.56 10.80
C ASN A 128 31.22 6.87 10.58
N LYS A 129 30.59 7.92 10.04
CA LYS A 129 31.20 9.23 9.91
C LYS A 129 31.51 9.88 11.27
N GLY A 130 30.61 9.72 12.22
CA GLY A 130 30.83 10.21 13.59
C GLY A 130 32.02 9.54 14.28
N VAL A 131 32.21 8.25 14.09
CA VAL A 131 33.34 7.49 14.65
C VAL A 131 34.68 7.94 14.02
N VAL A 132 34.69 8.25 12.72
CA VAL A 132 35.89 8.74 12.03
C VAL A 132 36.28 10.15 12.52
N GLN A 133 35.31 11.02 12.78
CA GLN A 133 35.56 12.35 13.35
C GLN A 133 36.18 12.28 14.76
N ASN A 134 35.64 11.41 15.62
CA ASN A 134 36.19 11.24 16.97
C ASN A 134 37.61 10.69 16.99
N LYS A 135 38.09 10.02 15.93
CA LYS A 135 39.48 9.57 15.81
C LYS A 135 40.43 10.65 15.30
N MET A 136 39.91 11.71 14.67
CA MET A 136 40.75 12.82 14.20
C MET A 136 41.00 13.92 15.27
N ASP A 137 40.16 13.96 16.32
CA ASP A 137 40.27 14.93 17.42
C ASP A 137 41.19 14.46 18.56
N ILE A 138 41.85 13.32 18.37
CA ILE A 138 42.88 12.77 19.26
C ILE A 138 44.24 12.94 18.61
#